data_5d93c91cf2f74f7530ea7bc03afc4598
#
_entry.id   5d93c91cf2f74f7530ea7bc03afc4598
#
_cell.length_a   1.000
_cell.length_b   1.000
_cell.length_c   1.000
_cell.angle_alpha   90.00
_cell.angle_beta   90.00
_cell.angle_gamma   90.00
#
_symmetry.space_group_name_H-M   'P 1'
#
loop_
_entity.id
_entity.type
_entity.pdbx_description
1 polymer ?
#
loop_
_entity_poly.entity_id
_entity_poly.type
_entity_poly.pdbx_seq_one_letter_code
_entity_poly.pdbx_strand_id
1 'polypeptide(L)'
;MPTRDGDNDLYIVTNVPKSRAHSKTIADLYRKRWTIETAFQSLERDLNSEINTLGYPSAALFGFCVALVVYMMSAVVKAAMSHVHGAETIDKEVSGYYIADELSATYCGMMIAIPSEEWRVFRTFTQNEFVSLLIQLATNMKLFKYQKHPRGPKKKTPKRKYDPKHPHVSTAKLLAARKKR
;
A
#
# COMPACT_ATOMS: atom_id res chain seq x y z
N MET A 1 -22.48 14.45 -0.29
CA MET A 1 -21.37 14.60 0.66
C MET A 1 -20.44 15.67 0.11
N PRO A 2 -20.09 16.71 0.87
CA PRO A 2 -19.16 17.73 0.41
C PRO A 2 -17.80 17.08 0.18
N THR A 3 -17.20 17.34 -0.97
CA THR A 3 -15.85 16.91 -1.28
C THR A 3 -14.85 17.87 -0.63
N ARG A 4 -13.62 17.40 -0.40
CA ARG A 4 -12.54 18.20 0.20
C ARG A 4 -12.18 19.46 -0.61
N ASP A 5 -12.52 19.46 -1.90
CA ASP A 5 -12.19 20.52 -2.85
C ASP A 5 -13.36 21.45 -3.18
N GLY A 6 -14.45 21.40 -2.38
CA GLY A 6 -15.58 22.32 -2.46
C GLY A 6 -16.69 21.91 -3.46
N ASP A 7 -16.59 20.75 -4.09
CA ASP A 7 -17.70 20.20 -4.88
C ASP A 7 -18.75 19.60 -3.95
N ASN A 8 -20.00 20.00 -4.09
CA ASN A 8 -21.09 19.51 -3.23
C ASN A 8 -21.53 18.10 -3.59
N ASP A 9 -21.30 17.66 -4.82
CA ASP A 9 -21.76 16.39 -5.35
C ASP A 9 -20.62 15.55 -5.91
N LEU A 10 -20.62 14.25 -5.57
CA LEU A 10 -19.75 13.24 -6.14
C LEU A 10 -20.53 12.42 -7.18
N TYR A 11 -20.07 12.45 -8.42
CA TYR A 11 -20.64 11.66 -9.52
C TYR A 11 -19.80 10.41 -9.79
N ILE A 12 -20.39 9.24 -9.64
CA ILE A 12 -19.75 7.95 -9.90
C ILE A 12 -20.51 7.24 -11.02
N VAL A 13 -19.81 6.89 -12.10
CA VAL A 13 -20.35 6.05 -13.17
C VAL A 13 -20.12 4.59 -12.81
N THR A 14 -21.19 3.79 -12.88
CA THR A 14 -21.16 2.37 -12.55
C THR A 14 -22.12 1.59 -13.45
N ASN A 15 -21.76 0.34 -13.75
CA ASN A 15 -22.62 -0.63 -14.42
C ASN A 15 -23.35 -1.56 -13.42
N VAL A 16 -23.20 -1.32 -12.12
CA VAL A 16 -23.90 -2.11 -11.09
C VAL A 16 -25.39 -1.73 -11.07
N PRO A 17 -26.30 -2.68 -11.24
CA PRO A 17 -27.73 -2.40 -11.21
C PRO A 17 -28.18 -1.85 -9.84
N LYS A 18 -29.15 -0.93 -9.84
CA LYS A 18 -29.71 -0.36 -8.61
C LYS A 18 -30.29 -1.42 -7.67
N SER A 19 -30.74 -2.56 -8.21
CA SER A 19 -31.24 -3.71 -7.43
C SER A 19 -30.15 -4.42 -6.62
N ARG A 20 -28.88 -4.29 -7.00
CA ARG A 20 -27.74 -4.94 -6.32
C ARG A 20 -27.01 -4.04 -5.32
N ALA A 21 -26.97 -2.75 -5.55
CA ALA A 21 -26.30 -1.83 -4.63
C ALA A 21 -26.91 -0.43 -4.66
N HIS A 22 -27.08 0.15 -3.47
CA HIS A 22 -27.50 1.54 -3.30
C HIS A 22 -26.32 2.49 -3.58
N SER A 23 -26.64 3.75 -3.88
CA SER A 23 -25.64 4.81 -4.15
C SER A 23 -24.60 4.95 -3.02
N LYS A 24 -24.99 4.80 -1.75
CA LYS A 24 -24.09 4.81 -0.61
C LYS A 24 -23.08 3.68 -0.68
N THR A 25 -23.51 2.46 -0.97
CA THR A 25 -22.63 1.29 -1.13
C THR A 25 -21.63 1.49 -2.25
N ILE A 26 -22.09 2.03 -3.39
CA ILE A 26 -21.19 2.36 -4.51
C ILE A 26 -20.17 3.42 -4.12
N ALA A 27 -20.58 4.46 -3.38
CA ALA A 27 -19.68 5.49 -2.90
C ALA A 27 -18.61 4.93 -1.93
N ASP A 28 -19.01 4.02 -1.03
CA ASP A 28 -18.09 3.38 -0.08
C ASP A 28 -17.12 2.43 -0.78
N LEU A 29 -17.56 1.69 -1.80
CA LEU A 29 -16.68 0.88 -2.65
C LEU A 29 -15.70 1.75 -3.43
N TYR A 30 -16.16 2.85 -3.99
CA TYR A 30 -15.30 3.79 -4.72
C TYR A 30 -14.22 4.40 -3.82
N ARG A 31 -14.53 4.70 -2.57
CA ARG A 31 -13.51 5.17 -1.59
C ARG A 31 -12.43 4.14 -1.35
N LYS A 32 -12.79 2.85 -1.32
CA LYS A 32 -11.83 1.75 -1.15
C LYS A 32 -10.90 1.58 -2.37
N ARG A 33 -11.19 2.18 -3.52
CA ARG A 33 -10.33 2.17 -4.70
C ARG A 33 -8.90 2.66 -4.38
N TRP A 34 -8.77 3.65 -3.51
CA TRP A 34 -7.48 4.18 -3.08
C TRP A 34 -6.59 3.16 -2.37
N THR A 35 -7.16 2.06 -1.86
CA THR A 35 -6.36 0.99 -1.24
C THR A 35 -5.45 0.31 -2.26
N ILE A 36 -5.88 0.19 -3.51
CA ILE A 36 -5.08 -0.37 -4.60
C ILE A 36 -3.90 0.58 -4.91
N GLU A 37 -4.17 1.86 -5.03
CA GLU A 37 -3.13 2.87 -5.26
C GLU A 37 -2.12 2.90 -4.11
N THR A 38 -2.59 2.79 -2.88
CA THR A 38 -1.72 2.71 -1.69
C THR A 38 -0.87 1.43 -1.70
N ALA A 39 -1.43 0.30 -2.15
CA ALA A 39 -0.67 -0.95 -2.29
C ALA A 39 0.44 -0.82 -3.33
N PHE A 40 0.16 -0.23 -4.50
CA PHE A 40 1.18 0.06 -5.51
C PHE A 40 2.26 1.03 -5.01
N GLN A 41 1.87 2.08 -4.29
CA GLN A 41 2.83 3.00 -3.67
C GLN A 41 3.71 2.30 -2.64
N SER A 42 3.19 1.33 -1.90
CA SER A 42 3.99 0.54 -0.95
C SER A 42 4.95 -0.40 -1.68
N LEU A 43 4.51 -1.03 -2.78
CA LEU A 43 5.39 -1.83 -3.63
C LEU A 43 6.56 -1.01 -4.17
N GLU A 44 6.29 0.18 -4.69
CA GLU A 44 7.31 1.05 -5.26
C GLU A 44 8.25 1.63 -4.19
N ARG A 45 7.67 2.25 -3.16
CA ARG A 45 8.42 3.01 -2.16
C ARG A 45 9.08 2.14 -1.11
N ASP A 46 8.34 1.16 -0.56
CA ASP A 46 8.80 0.40 0.60
C ASP A 46 9.66 -0.80 0.17
N LEU A 47 9.43 -1.35 -1.01
CA LEU A 47 10.14 -2.52 -1.52
C LEU A 47 11.11 -2.20 -2.68
N ASN A 48 11.26 -0.94 -3.06
CA ASN A 48 12.10 -0.50 -4.20
C ASN A 48 11.85 -1.33 -5.47
N SER A 49 10.59 -1.73 -5.69
CA SER A 49 10.22 -2.64 -6.78
C SER A 49 9.80 -1.91 -8.05
N GLU A 50 10.44 -0.76 -8.34
CA GLU A 50 10.26 -0.09 -9.62
C GLU A 50 10.74 -0.98 -10.77
N ILE A 51 9.83 -1.26 -11.71
CA ILE A 51 10.10 -2.18 -12.81
C ILE A 51 10.66 -1.41 -13.99
N ASN A 52 11.98 -1.40 -14.11
CA ASN A 52 12.72 -0.69 -15.17
C ASN A 52 12.84 -1.47 -16.49
N THR A 53 12.07 -2.53 -16.69
CA THR A 53 12.18 -3.43 -17.85
C THR A 53 11.07 -3.22 -18.88
N LEU A 54 10.68 -1.98 -19.11
CA LEU A 54 9.57 -1.61 -20.01
C LEU A 54 9.72 -2.13 -21.46
N GLY A 55 10.93 -2.41 -21.92
CA GLY A 55 11.17 -2.98 -23.25
C GLY A 55 10.83 -4.48 -23.40
N TYR A 56 10.62 -5.19 -22.29
CA TYR A 56 10.37 -6.62 -22.28
C TYR A 56 9.13 -6.95 -21.43
N PRO A 57 7.94 -7.03 -22.01
CA PRO A 57 6.69 -7.22 -21.27
C PRO A 57 6.68 -8.45 -20.34
N SER A 58 7.26 -9.58 -20.79
CA SER A 58 7.34 -10.80 -19.97
C SER A 58 8.24 -10.62 -18.75
N ALA A 59 9.37 -9.92 -18.89
CA ALA A 59 10.26 -9.59 -17.77
C ALA A 59 9.61 -8.61 -16.79
N ALA A 60 8.87 -7.62 -17.31
CA ALA A 60 8.11 -6.70 -16.49
C ALA A 60 7.03 -7.43 -15.68
N LEU A 61 6.29 -8.35 -16.32
CA LEU A 61 5.28 -9.16 -15.64
C LEU A 61 5.91 -10.06 -14.56
N PHE A 62 7.03 -10.71 -14.86
CA PHE A 62 7.75 -11.51 -13.89
C PHE A 62 8.20 -10.69 -12.69
N GLY A 63 8.83 -9.52 -12.91
CA GLY A 63 9.25 -8.60 -11.85
C GLY A 63 8.07 -8.15 -10.99
N PHE A 64 6.93 -7.83 -11.61
CA PHE A 64 5.71 -7.49 -10.90
C PHE A 64 5.18 -8.64 -10.03
N CYS A 65 5.17 -9.86 -10.55
CA CYS A 65 4.76 -11.04 -9.77
C CYS A 65 5.68 -11.27 -8.55
N VAL A 66 7.00 -11.12 -8.72
CA VAL A 66 7.96 -11.21 -7.61
C VAL A 66 7.68 -10.13 -6.57
N ALA A 67 7.46 -8.88 -6.99
CA ALA A 67 7.13 -7.79 -6.09
C ALA A 67 5.83 -8.07 -5.30
N LEU A 68 4.81 -8.64 -5.94
CA LEU A 68 3.58 -9.05 -5.25
C LEU A 68 3.84 -10.12 -4.19
N VAL A 69 4.68 -11.13 -4.48
CA VAL A 69 5.04 -12.16 -3.49
C VAL A 69 5.71 -11.53 -2.27
N VAL A 70 6.68 -10.65 -2.48
CA VAL A 70 7.38 -9.94 -1.40
C VAL A 70 6.39 -9.07 -0.59
N TYR A 71 5.47 -8.40 -1.27
CA TYR A 71 4.40 -7.64 -0.61
C TYR A 71 3.51 -8.53 0.28
N MET A 72 3.11 -9.69 -0.22
CA MET A 72 2.33 -10.66 0.56
C MET A 72 3.10 -11.17 1.78
N MET A 73 4.39 -11.47 1.65
CA MET A 73 5.25 -11.86 2.78
C MET A 73 5.32 -10.74 3.82
N SER A 74 5.51 -9.50 3.39
CA SER A 74 5.51 -8.33 4.27
C SER A 74 4.17 -8.13 4.98
N ALA A 75 3.06 -8.43 4.31
CA ALA A 75 1.73 -8.38 4.90
C ALA A 75 1.54 -9.43 6.01
N VAL A 76 2.11 -10.63 5.85
CA VAL A 76 2.10 -11.68 6.88
C VAL A 76 2.88 -11.24 8.13
N VAL A 77 4.08 -10.68 7.94
CA VAL A 77 4.87 -10.11 9.05
C VAL A 77 4.09 -9.00 9.76
N LYS A 78 3.49 -8.10 9.01
CA LYS A 78 2.67 -7.01 9.54
C LYS A 78 1.45 -7.54 10.30
N ALA A 79 0.82 -8.62 9.83
CA ALA A 79 -0.31 -9.25 10.50
C ALA A 79 0.10 -9.85 11.87
N ALA A 80 1.26 -10.50 11.94
CA ALA A 80 1.80 -11.00 13.21
C ALA A 80 2.09 -9.86 14.20
N MET A 81 2.69 -8.76 13.73
CA MET A 81 2.90 -7.56 14.55
C MET A 81 1.58 -6.95 15.03
N SER A 82 0.58 -6.87 14.16
CA SER A 82 -0.75 -6.35 14.49
C SER A 82 -1.47 -7.23 15.54
N HIS A 83 -1.26 -8.53 15.48
CA HIS A 83 -1.81 -9.46 16.46
C HIS A 83 -1.23 -9.21 17.88
N VAL A 84 0.05 -8.91 17.97
CA VAL A 84 0.75 -8.72 19.26
C VAL A 84 0.58 -7.30 19.80
N HIS A 85 0.72 -6.29 18.94
CA HIS A 85 0.81 -4.88 19.36
C HIS A 85 -0.45 -4.07 19.07
N GLY A 86 -1.46 -4.66 18.44
CA GLY A 86 -2.69 -4.02 18.03
C GLY A 86 -2.60 -3.41 16.62
N ALA A 87 -3.64 -3.64 15.82
CA ALA A 87 -3.68 -3.22 14.41
C ALA A 87 -3.60 -1.70 14.25
N GLU A 88 -4.29 -0.95 15.12
CA GLU A 88 -4.29 0.51 15.08
C GLU A 88 -2.90 1.09 15.34
N THR A 89 -2.17 0.57 16.32
CA THR A 89 -0.79 0.98 16.63
C THR A 89 0.13 0.72 15.44
N ILE A 90 0.07 -0.48 14.86
CA ILE A 90 0.91 -0.85 13.73
C ILE A 90 0.60 0.02 12.49
N ASP A 91 -0.67 0.23 12.18
CA ASP A 91 -1.05 1.04 11.01
C ASP A 91 -0.69 2.52 11.19
N LYS A 92 -0.78 3.06 12.40
CA LYS A 92 -0.54 4.46 12.68
C LYS A 92 0.94 4.79 12.86
N GLU A 93 1.66 3.96 13.61
CA GLU A 93 3.00 4.31 14.09
C GLU A 93 4.13 3.63 13.32
N VAL A 94 3.91 2.43 12.77
CA VAL A 94 4.99 1.64 12.17
C VAL A 94 5.15 1.94 10.69
N SER A 95 6.41 2.09 10.26
CA SER A 95 6.80 2.31 8.87
C SER A 95 7.08 0.98 8.17
N GLY A 96 6.34 0.68 7.09
CA GLY A 96 6.61 -0.47 6.22
C GLY A 96 8.00 -0.41 5.59
N TYR A 97 8.48 0.80 5.27
CA TYR A 97 9.82 0.99 4.73
C TYR A 97 10.92 0.49 5.67
N TYR A 98 10.89 0.85 6.96
CA TYR A 98 11.91 0.40 7.91
C TYR A 98 11.85 -1.10 8.17
N ILE A 99 10.67 -1.72 8.12
CA ILE A 99 10.55 -3.18 8.20
C ILE A 99 11.18 -3.83 6.97
N ALA A 100 10.89 -3.33 5.78
CA ALA A 100 11.45 -3.87 4.54
C ALA A 100 12.98 -3.71 4.48
N ASP A 101 13.49 -2.57 4.91
CA ASP A 101 14.92 -2.28 4.97
C ASP A 101 15.66 -3.22 5.94
N GLU A 102 15.13 -3.41 7.15
CA GLU A 102 15.68 -4.36 8.13
C GLU A 102 15.65 -5.80 7.61
N LEU A 103 14.52 -6.23 7.03
CA LEU A 103 14.42 -7.58 6.46
C LEU A 103 15.43 -7.79 5.34
N SER A 104 15.61 -6.83 4.45
CA SER A 104 16.56 -6.90 3.34
C SER A 104 17.99 -6.98 3.84
N ALA A 105 18.38 -6.10 4.77
CA ALA A 105 19.74 -6.07 5.33
C ALA A 105 20.05 -7.36 6.12
N THR A 106 19.13 -7.80 6.97
CA THR A 106 19.28 -9.00 7.78
C THR A 106 19.32 -10.26 6.91
N TYR A 107 18.46 -10.37 5.88
CA TYR A 107 18.44 -11.50 4.97
C TYR A 107 19.78 -11.70 4.26
N CYS A 108 20.38 -10.66 3.73
CA CYS A 108 21.68 -10.74 3.06
C CYS A 108 22.77 -11.27 4.01
N GLY A 109 22.82 -10.78 5.25
CA GLY A 109 23.77 -11.26 6.25
C GLY A 109 23.54 -12.71 6.66
N MET A 110 22.28 -13.09 6.86
CA MET A 110 21.91 -14.45 7.26
C MET A 110 22.21 -15.47 6.16
N MET A 111 22.00 -15.13 4.88
CA MET A 111 22.32 -16.00 3.74
C MET A 111 23.82 -16.28 3.60
N ILE A 112 24.67 -15.38 4.10
CA ILE A 112 26.14 -15.59 4.14
C ILE A 112 26.54 -16.39 5.37
N ALA A 113 25.97 -16.08 6.53
CA ALA A 113 26.40 -16.62 7.82
C ALA A 113 25.83 -18.00 8.14
N ILE A 114 24.63 -18.32 7.61
CA ILE A 114 23.90 -19.56 7.94
C ILE A 114 23.94 -20.50 6.74
N PRO A 115 24.50 -21.72 6.89
CA PRO A 115 24.53 -22.74 5.84
C PRO A 115 23.12 -23.09 5.34
N SER A 116 23.00 -23.44 4.07
CA SER A 116 21.70 -23.74 3.42
C SER A 116 20.96 -24.90 4.09
N GLU A 117 21.68 -25.83 4.71
CA GLU A 117 21.16 -26.99 5.42
C GLU A 117 20.32 -26.58 6.64
N GLU A 118 20.71 -25.54 7.34
CA GLU A 118 20.04 -25.06 8.55
C GLU A 118 18.65 -24.47 8.22
N TRP A 119 18.46 -23.98 6.98
CA TRP A 119 17.15 -23.49 6.53
C TRP A 119 16.12 -24.57 6.27
N ARG A 120 16.55 -25.86 6.21
CA ARG A 120 15.64 -26.98 5.94
C ARG A 120 14.61 -27.17 7.05
N VAL A 121 14.88 -26.74 8.25
CA VAL A 121 13.95 -26.81 9.39
C VAL A 121 12.61 -26.17 9.09
N PHE A 122 12.60 -25.06 8.32
CA PHE A 122 11.37 -24.36 7.94
C PHE A 122 10.47 -25.16 6.99
N ARG A 123 11.01 -26.17 6.30
CA ARG A 123 10.23 -27.06 5.41
C ARG A 123 9.38 -28.06 6.19
N THR A 124 9.72 -28.33 7.44
CA THR A 124 9.04 -29.29 8.32
C THR A 124 7.99 -28.64 9.20
N PHE A 125 7.94 -27.30 9.23
CA PHE A 125 7.00 -26.56 10.04
C PHE A 125 5.56 -26.78 9.54
N THR A 126 4.68 -27.10 10.47
CA THR A 126 3.24 -26.97 10.26
C THR A 126 2.87 -25.48 10.20
N GLN A 127 1.70 -25.18 9.67
CA GLN A 127 1.18 -23.81 9.64
C GLN A 127 1.14 -23.21 11.06
N ASN A 128 0.73 -23.97 12.07
CA ASN A 128 0.61 -23.47 13.44
C ASN A 128 1.98 -23.18 14.08
N GLU A 129 2.98 -24.00 13.82
CA GLU A 129 4.35 -23.77 14.29
C GLU A 129 4.93 -22.50 13.65
N PHE A 130 4.70 -22.32 12.37
CA PHE A 130 5.15 -21.10 11.66
C PHE A 130 4.46 -19.83 12.19
N VAL A 131 3.14 -19.88 12.43
CA VAL A 131 2.40 -18.76 13.06
C VAL A 131 2.93 -18.48 14.46
N SER A 132 3.17 -19.50 15.26
CA SER A 132 3.73 -19.36 16.62
C SER A 132 5.11 -18.70 16.60
N LEU A 133 5.97 -19.09 15.67
CA LEU A 133 7.28 -18.45 15.46
C LEU A 133 7.13 -16.97 15.11
N LEU A 134 6.25 -16.64 14.18
CA LEU A 134 6.02 -15.24 13.78
C LEU A 134 5.50 -14.38 14.94
N ILE A 135 4.60 -14.91 15.75
CA ILE A 135 4.09 -14.23 16.95
C ILE A 135 5.23 -14.02 17.96
N GLN A 136 6.06 -15.03 18.20
CA GLN A 136 7.21 -14.91 19.09
C GLN A 136 8.20 -13.86 18.61
N LEU A 137 8.52 -13.81 17.31
CA LEU A 137 9.37 -12.80 16.72
C LEU A 137 8.75 -11.41 16.87
N ALA A 138 7.45 -11.27 16.58
CA ALA A 138 6.73 -10.01 16.74
C ALA A 138 6.73 -9.52 18.19
N THR A 139 6.58 -10.42 19.17
CA THR A 139 6.64 -10.08 20.61
C THR A 139 7.99 -9.50 21.01
N ASN A 140 9.07 -9.99 20.42
CA ASN A 140 10.43 -9.53 20.72
C ASN A 140 10.82 -8.26 19.94
N MET A 141 10.00 -7.81 18.98
CA MET A 141 10.29 -6.60 18.20
C MET A 141 10.22 -5.34 19.05
N LYS A 142 11.21 -4.50 18.88
CA LYS A 142 11.26 -3.17 19.51
C LYS A 142 10.65 -2.13 18.56
N LEU A 143 9.34 -1.89 18.68
CA LEU A 143 8.58 -1.04 17.75
C LEU A 143 9.14 0.36 17.55
N PHE A 144 9.79 0.94 18.57
CA PHE A 144 10.39 2.27 18.48
C PHE A 144 11.44 2.41 17.37
N LYS A 145 12.09 1.30 16.96
CA LYS A 145 13.04 1.29 15.85
C LYS A 145 12.38 1.45 14.47
N TYR A 146 11.11 1.12 14.38
CA TYR A 146 10.35 1.09 13.14
C TYR A 146 9.30 2.21 13.05
N GLN A 147 9.35 3.18 13.96
CA GLN A 147 8.37 4.27 13.99
C GLN A 147 8.48 5.18 12.77
N LYS A 148 7.33 5.59 12.27
CA LYS A 148 7.25 6.64 11.24
C LYS A 148 7.82 7.94 11.78
N HIS A 149 8.71 8.55 11.03
CA HIS A 149 9.13 9.91 11.38
C HIS A 149 7.95 10.89 11.29
N PRO A 150 7.82 11.80 12.27
CA PRO A 150 6.81 12.86 12.19
C PRO A 150 7.04 13.66 10.89
N ARG A 151 5.99 13.76 10.09
CA ARG A 151 6.05 14.57 8.88
C ARG A 151 6.25 16.03 9.30
N GLY A 152 7.30 16.65 8.81
CA GLY A 152 7.46 18.10 8.92
C GLY A 152 6.26 18.83 8.27
N PRO A 153 6.08 20.12 8.55
CA PRO A 153 5.01 20.90 7.99
C PRO A 153 5.03 20.79 6.46
N LYS A 154 3.87 20.50 5.86
CA LYS A 154 3.74 20.41 4.41
C LYS A 154 4.26 21.70 3.79
N LYS A 155 5.34 21.64 3.01
CA LYS A 155 5.73 22.75 2.16
C LYS A 155 4.53 23.13 1.30
N LYS A 156 4.13 24.41 1.33
CA LYS A 156 3.06 24.90 0.46
C LYS A 156 3.46 24.56 -0.97
N THR A 157 2.67 23.70 -1.61
CA THR A 157 2.87 23.38 -3.03
C THR A 157 2.76 24.68 -3.81
N PRO A 158 3.74 25.05 -4.64
CA PRO A 158 3.61 26.26 -5.46
C PRO A 158 2.32 26.13 -6.27
N LYS A 159 1.48 27.17 -6.22
CA LYS A 159 0.25 27.21 -7.02
C LYS A 159 0.66 26.99 -8.47
N ARG A 160 0.16 25.93 -9.10
CA ARG A 160 0.36 25.71 -10.54
C ARG A 160 -0.12 26.95 -11.27
N LYS A 161 0.75 27.56 -12.08
CA LYS A 161 0.32 28.63 -12.97
C LYS A 161 -0.74 28.06 -13.89
N TYR A 162 -1.86 28.79 -14.01
CA TYR A 162 -2.89 28.44 -14.97
C TYR A 162 -2.27 28.46 -16.37
N ASP A 163 -2.36 27.35 -17.10
CA ASP A 163 -1.95 27.26 -18.49
C ASP A 163 -3.20 27.34 -19.37
N PRO A 164 -3.39 28.43 -20.13
CA PRO A 164 -4.54 28.58 -20.98
C PRO A 164 -4.64 27.53 -22.12
N LYS A 165 -3.49 26.96 -22.52
CA LYS A 165 -3.42 25.89 -23.55
C LYS A 165 -3.85 24.54 -23.04
N HIS A 166 -3.71 24.30 -21.72
CA HIS A 166 -4.06 23.02 -21.05
C HIS A 166 -4.90 23.28 -19.80
N PRO A 167 -6.13 23.83 -19.96
CA PRO A 167 -6.99 24.11 -18.82
C PRO A 167 -7.38 22.80 -18.11
N HIS A 168 -7.12 22.73 -16.81
CA HIS A 168 -7.66 21.64 -16.02
C HIS A 168 -9.17 21.88 -15.83
N VAL A 169 -9.98 21.06 -16.47
CA VAL A 169 -11.45 21.15 -16.37
C VAL A 169 -11.94 20.01 -15.49
N SER A 170 -12.56 20.34 -14.34
CA SER A 170 -13.20 19.33 -13.51
C SER A 170 -14.51 18.84 -14.15
N THR A 171 -14.82 17.56 -13.97
CA THR A 171 -16.09 16.96 -14.45
C THR A 171 -17.31 17.73 -13.91
N ALA A 172 -17.25 18.21 -12.67
CA ALA A 172 -18.30 19.01 -12.05
C ALA A 172 -18.55 20.34 -12.80
N LYS A 173 -17.49 21.04 -13.23
CA LYS A 173 -17.61 22.27 -14.03
C LYS A 173 -18.19 22.01 -15.41
N LEU A 174 -17.82 20.89 -16.05
CA LEU A 174 -18.40 20.49 -17.34
C LEU A 174 -19.88 20.22 -17.23
N LEU A 175 -20.32 19.50 -16.20
CA LEU A 175 -21.72 19.18 -15.95
C LEU A 175 -22.53 20.45 -15.60
N ALA A 176 -21.96 21.35 -14.80
CA ALA A 176 -22.61 22.64 -14.49
C ALA A 176 -22.77 23.54 -15.74
N ALA A 177 -21.79 23.56 -16.64
CA ALA A 177 -21.87 24.28 -17.91
C ALA A 177 -22.95 23.67 -18.84
N ARG A 178 -23.14 22.35 -18.81
CA ARG A 178 -24.14 21.65 -19.63
C ARG A 178 -25.58 21.88 -19.13
N LYS A 179 -25.78 22.10 -17.83
CA LYS A 179 -27.11 22.44 -17.24
C LYS A 179 -27.54 23.89 -17.54
N LYS A 180 -26.62 24.76 -17.94
CA LYS A 180 -26.90 26.16 -18.28
C LYS A 180 -27.22 26.39 -19.79
N ARG A 181 -27.11 25.35 -20.61
CA ARG A 181 -27.58 25.31 -22.03
C ARG A 181 -28.89 24.54 -22.08
#